data_db76b5b17c2402d26a3399f36f6d2d81
#
_entry.id   db76b5b17c2402d26a3399f36f6d2d81
#
_cell.length_a   1.000
_cell.length_b   1.000
_cell.length_c   1.000
_cell.angle_alpha   90.00
_cell.angle_beta   90.00
_cell.angle_gamma   90.00
#
_symmetry.space_group_name_H-M   'P 1'
#
loop_
_entity.id
_entity.type
_entity.pdbx_description
1 polymer ?
#
loop_
_entity_poly.entity_id
_entity_poly.type
_entity_poly.pdbx_seq_one_letter_code
_entity_poly.pdbx_strand_id
1 'polypeptide(L)'
;MAERELYPDGEQRRRIMDFIMAAGQSLLENGAEVFRVEQTMEIMAASFHLREFHVYVLTNGIFASAGTAEMSEVRNVPTRTTHLGRVAAVNQLSRQIASGEVDTIDEAETRLAQARCIPFPKDWVQIAAGMGGAFCFALIFGGDLKAGLAAAAAGVAASAYLLFCGRHGVGGGFKTISTASLITLICILSCHLLRTEASHAIIGTLMILTPGIAFTMGIRDFVQGDYLSGTIRMIDALLIAASIAIGTGLVLGAYSMLTGVVLA
;
A
#
# COMPACT_ATOMS: atom_id res chain seq x y z
N MET A 1 0.49 -48.21 7.91
CA MET A 1 1.87 -47.75 7.62
C MET A 1 1.90 -46.67 6.55
N ALA A 2 1.03 -46.68 5.55
CA ALA A 2 0.97 -45.67 4.48
C ALA A 2 0.51 -44.24 4.91
N GLU A 3 -0.17 -44.06 6.02
CA GLU A 3 -0.59 -42.73 6.48
C GLU A 3 0.52 -41.88 7.12
N ARG A 4 1.62 -42.49 7.54
CA ARG A 4 2.76 -41.77 8.16
C ARG A 4 3.65 -41.03 7.14
N GLU A 5 3.63 -41.48 5.88
CA GLU A 5 4.44 -40.84 4.81
C GLU A 5 3.79 -39.58 4.20
N LEU A 6 2.50 -39.37 4.46
CA LEU A 6 1.75 -38.22 3.91
C LEU A 6 1.87 -36.93 4.76
N TYR A 7 2.42 -37.03 5.97
CA TYR A 7 2.46 -35.90 6.89
C TYR A 7 3.91 -35.53 7.23
N PRO A 8 4.24 -34.23 7.16
CA PRO A 8 5.59 -33.76 7.47
C PRO A 8 5.96 -34.09 8.92
N ASP A 9 7.23 -34.39 9.16
CA ASP A 9 7.78 -34.57 10.52
C ASP A 9 7.80 -33.24 11.30
N GLY A 10 8.21 -33.26 12.56
CA GLY A 10 8.20 -32.07 13.43
C GLY A 10 9.07 -30.92 12.93
N GLU A 11 10.22 -31.22 12.34
CA GLU A 11 11.15 -30.21 11.80
C GLU A 11 10.61 -29.66 10.46
N GLN A 12 10.13 -30.52 9.59
CA GLN A 12 9.53 -30.12 8.32
C GLN A 12 8.25 -29.30 8.54
N ARG A 13 7.40 -29.67 9.53
CA ARG A 13 6.21 -28.86 9.90
C ARG A 13 6.59 -27.47 10.35
N ARG A 14 7.65 -27.32 11.15
CA ARG A 14 8.13 -26.00 11.60
C ARG A 14 8.61 -25.20 10.39
N ARG A 15 9.35 -25.78 9.48
CA ARG A 15 9.85 -25.12 8.26
C ARG A 15 8.70 -24.66 7.35
N ILE A 16 7.66 -25.50 7.18
CA ILE A 16 6.45 -25.13 6.43
C ILE A 16 5.74 -23.96 7.11
N MET A 17 5.58 -24.00 8.43
CA MET A 17 4.98 -22.91 9.18
C MET A 17 5.74 -21.58 9.00
N ASP A 18 7.06 -21.61 9.13
CA ASP A 18 7.94 -20.45 8.89
C ASP A 18 7.76 -19.89 7.47
N PHE A 19 7.71 -20.74 6.46
CA PHE A 19 7.47 -20.35 5.08
C PHE A 19 6.11 -19.66 4.91
N ILE A 20 5.02 -20.26 5.42
CA ILE A 20 3.67 -19.71 5.32
C ILE A 20 3.59 -18.34 6.02
N MET A 21 4.16 -18.24 7.20
CA MET A 21 4.24 -16.98 7.95
C MET A 21 5.06 -15.92 7.19
N ALA A 22 6.16 -16.33 6.54
CA ALA A 22 6.95 -15.44 5.70
C ALA A 22 6.19 -14.96 4.46
N ALA A 23 5.39 -15.82 3.83
CA ALA A 23 4.54 -15.47 2.70
C ALA A 23 3.45 -14.48 3.12
N GLY A 24 2.74 -14.77 4.22
CA GLY A 24 1.72 -13.87 4.79
C GLY A 24 2.29 -12.50 5.16
N GLN A 25 3.44 -12.47 5.83
CA GLN A 25 4.15 -11.23 6.16
C GLN A 25 4.50 -10.44 4.88
N SER A 26 5.02 -11.10 3.86
CA SER A 26 5.35 -10.46 2.59
C SER A 26 4.12 -9.85 1.91
N LEU A 27 2.97 -10.50 1.97
CA LEU A 27 1.71 -9.97 1.44
C LEU A 27 1.27 -8.71 2.19
N LEU A 28 1.24 -8.74 3.53
CA LEU A 28 0.84 -7.59 4.35
C LEU A 28 1.78 -6.39 4.17
N GLU A 29 3.10 -6.61 4.22
CA GLU A 29 4.11 -5.57 4.02
C GLU A 29 3.96 -4.85 2.68
N ASN A 30 3.44 -5.54 1.67
CA ASN A 30 3.27 -5.02 0.32
C ASN A 30 1.83 -4.60 -0.02
N GLY A 31 0.95 -4.51 0.99
CA GLY A 31 -0.37 -3.89 0.88
C GLY A 31 -1.47 -4.84 0.40
N ALA A 32 -1.35 -6.13 0.64
CA ALA A 32 -2.44 -7.07 0.42
C ALA A 32 -3.60 -6.87 1.42
N GLU A 33 -4.78 -7.28 1.03
CA GLU A 33 -5.97 -7.29 1.88
C GLU A 33 -5.85 -8.38 2.95
N VAL A 34 -6.27 -8.11 4.20
CA VAL A 34 -6.18 -9.03 5.33
C VAL A 34 -6.82 -10.39 5.00
N PHE A 35 -8.06 -10.39 4.54
CA PHE A 35 -8.76 -11.59 4.12
C PHE A 35 -8.01 -12.39 3.04
N ARG A 36 -7.41 -11.71 2.07
CA ARG A 36 -6.62 -12.37 1.01
C ARG A 36 -5.35 -13.00 1.56
N VAL A 37 -4.75 -12.40 2.57
CA VAL A 37 -3.57 -12.96 3.24
C VAL A 37 -3.95 -14.24 3.96
N GLU A 38 -5.03 -14.23 4.77
CA GLU A 38 -5.55 -15.42 5.46
C GLU A 38 -5.83 -16.55 4.47
N GLN A 39 -6.63 -16.28 3.45
CA GLN A 39 -6.96 -17.25 2.42
C GLN A 39 -5.72 -17.84 1.73
N THR A 40 -4.73 -17.01 1.43
CA THR A 40 -3.50 -17.44 0.77
C THR A 40 -2.67 -18.35 1.70
N MET A 41 -2.59 -18.01 2.98
CA MET A 41 -1.89 -18.82 3.99
C MET A 41 -2.59 -20.17 4.21
N GLU A 42 -3.92 -20.19 4.28
CA GLU A 42 -4.72 -21.43 4.41
C GLU A 42 -4.54 -22.36 3.20
N ILE A 43 -4.55 -21.79 1.97
CA ILE A 43 -4.31 -22.58 0.75
C ILE A 43 -2.91 -23.21 0.78
N MET A 44 -1.88 -22.46 1.15
CA MET A 44 -0.52 -22.98 1.26
C MET A 44 -0.42 -24.07 2.35
N ALA A 45 -1.04 -23.84 3.51
CA ALA A 45 -1.06 -24.81 4.62
C ALA A 45 -1.74 -26.14 4.21
N ALA A 46 -2.89 -26.06 3.55
CA ALA A 46 -3.60 -27.22 3.06
C ALA A 46 -2.80 -28.00 2.01
N SER A 47 -2.13 -27.30 1.09
CA SER A 47 -1.32 -27.91 0.04
C SER A 47 -0.08 -28.64 0.57
N PHE A 48 0.54 -28.14 1.63
CA PHE A 48 1.65 -28.80 2.33
C PHE A 48 1.20 -29.75 3.45
N HIS A 49 -0.09 -30.09 3.50
CA HIS A 49 -0.66 -31.02 4.49
C HIS A 49 -0.41 -30.62 5.95
N LEU A 50 -0.32 -29.32 6.25
CA LEU A 50 -0.22 -28.81 7.60
C LEU A 50 -1.60 -28.85 8.26
N ARG A 51 -1.84 -29.87 9.09
CA ARG A 51 -3.13 -30.10 9.76
C ARG A 51 -3.45 -29.06 10.82
N GLU A 52 -4.74 -28.78 11.00
CA GLU A 52 -5.26 -27.89 12.06
C GLU A 52 -4.54 -26.52 12.03
N PHE A 53 -4.34 -26.00 10.81
CA PHE A 53 -3.81 -24.66 10.63
C PHE A 53 -4.91 -23.63 10.84
N HIS A 54 -4.68 -22.74 11.79
CA HIS A 54 -5.54 -21.60 12.08
C HIS A 54 -4.72 -20.33 11.98
N VAL A 55 -5.26 -19.34 11.30
CA VAL A 55 -4.60 -18.05 11.11
C VAL A 55 -5.57 -16.92 11.41
N TYR A 56 -5.04 -15.88 12.05
CA TYR A 56 -5.74 -14.63 12.26
C TYR A 56 -4.79 -13.49 11.89
N VAL A 57 -5.19 -12.68 10.94
CA VAL A 57 -4.37 -11.61 10.37
C VAL A 57 -4.96 -10.26 10.75
N LEU A 58 -4.12 -9.39 11.28
CA LEU A 58 -4.41 -7.97 11.48
C LEU A 58 -3.56 -7.12 10.53
N THR A 59 -3.90 -5.86 10.40
CA THR A 59 -3.14 -4.93 9.55
C THR A 59 -1.66 -4.80 9.93
N ASN A 60 -1.30 -5.09 11.19
CA ASN A 60 0.05 -4.94 11.74
C ASN A 60 0.66 -6.24 12.30
N GLY A 61 -0.03 -7.37 12.17
CA GLY A 61 0.48 -8.63 12.69
C GLY A 61 -0.26 -9.86 12.21
N ILE A 62 0.39 -11.01 12.31
CA ILE A 62 -0.14 -12.30 11.95
C ILE A 62 0.00 -13.22 13.16
N PHE A 63 -1.06 -13.93 13.49
CA PHE A 63 -1.12 -14.96 14.51
C PHE A 63 -1.50 -16.26 13.81
N ALA A 64 -0.71 -17.30 13.99
CA ALA A 64 -1.07 -18.60 13.42
C ALA A 64 -0.72 -19.73 14.39
N SER A 65 -1.48 -20.82 14.30
CA SER A 65 -1.22 -22.06 15.02
C SER A 65 -1.41 -23.24 14.09
N ALA A 66 -0.71 -24.34 14.37
CA ALA A 66 -0.87 -25.59 13.64
C ALA A 66 -0.74 -26.79 14.60
N GLY A 67 -1.46 -27.88 14.27
CA GLY A 67 -1.60 -29.03 15.18
C GLY A 67 -2.45 -28.66 16.41
N THR A 68 -2.53 -29.56 17.39
CA THR A 68 -3.24 -29.31 18.65
C THR A 68 -2.57 -28.23 19.53
N ALA A 69 -2.33 -27.04 18.98
CA ALA A 69 -1.62 -25.92 19.59
C ALA A 69 -0.13 -26.19 19.93
N GLU A 70 0.47 -27.23 19.37
CA GLU A 70 1.89 -27.54 19.58
C GLU A 70 2.83 -26.50 18.91
N MET A 71 2.33 -25.82 17.86
CA MET A 71 3.05 -24.74 17.19
C MET A 71 2.16 -23.49 17.12
N SER A 72 2.63 -22.42 17.70
CA SER A 72 2.04 -21.10 17.56
C SER A 72 3.11 -20.07 17.20
N GLU A 73 2.82 -19.19 16.27
CA GLU A 73 3.74 -18.15 15.81
C GLU A 73 3.03 -16.81 15.70
N VAL A 74 3.74 -15.74 16.07
CA VAL A 74 3.29 -14.37 15.97
C VAL A 74 4.33 -13.58 15.20
N ARG A 75 3.93 -12.89 14.14
CA ARG A 75 4.80 -11.97 13.40
C ARG A 75 4.26 -10.56 13.39
N ASN A 76 5.09 -9.63 13.79
CA ASN A 76 4.80 -8.20 13.69
C ASN A 76 5.11 -7.70 12.26
N VAL A 77 4.25 -6.81 11.73
CA VAL A 77 4.39 -6.17 10.42
C VAL A 77 4.47 -4.65 10.62
N PRO A 78 5.66 -4.12 10.99
CA PRO A 78 5.81 -2.72 11.38
C PRO A 78 5.74 -1.75 10.20
N THR A 79 6.12 -2.18 9.01
CA THR A 79 6.18 -1.34 7.81
C THR A 79 5.24 -1.86 6.75
N ARG A 80 4.47 -0.93 6.16
CA ARG A 80 3.57 -1.22 5.06
C ARG A 80 3.87 -0.30 3.88
N THR A 81 4.01 -0.91 2.73
CA THR A 81 4.17 -0.21 1.45
C THR A 81 3.13 -0.76 0.48
N THR A 82 3.00 -0.18 -0.69
CA THR A 82 2.14 -0.75 -1.74
C THR A 82 3.02 -1.21 -2.88
N HIS A 83 3.19 -2.53 -3.02
CA HIS A 83 3.95 -3.13 -4.12
C HIS A 83 3.15 -4.28 -4.75
N LEU A 84 2.21 -3.93 -5.64
CA LEU A 84 1.28 -4.90 -6.24
C LEU A 84 2.00 -6.02 -7.01
N GLY A 85 3.17 -5.76 -7.57
CA GLY A 85 3.99 -6.78 -8.25
C GLY A 85 4.44 -7.91 -7.30
N ARG A 86 4.86 -7.58 -6.08
CA ARG A 86 5.21 -8.57 -5.05
C ARG A 86 3.98 -9.35 -4.58
N VAL A 87 2.86 -8.65 -4.35
CA VAL A 87 1.59 -9.28 -4.00
C VAL A 87 1.15 -10.26 -5.08
N ALA A 88 1.22 -9.87 -6.35
CA ALA A 88 0.89 -10.74 -7.48
C ALA A 88 1.79 -11.96 -7.55
N ALA A 89 3.12 -11.81 -7.32
CA ALA A 89 4.07 -12.90 -7.34
C ALA A 89 3.82 -13.92 -6.22
N VAL A 90 3.54 -13.48 -4.98
CA VAL A 90 3.22 -14.39 -3.87
C VAL A 90 1.88 -15.09 -4.09
N ASN A 91 0.86 -14.40 -4.62
CA ASN A 91 -0.41 -15.01 -5.00
C ASN A 91 -0.25 -16.02 -6.16
N GLN A 92 0.65 -15.76 -7.10
CA GLN A 92 1.02 -16.71 -8.15
C GLN A 92 1.66 -17.96 -7.54
N LEU A 93 2.62 -17.79 -6.63
CA LEU A 93 3.27 -18.88 -5.91
C LEU A 93 2.25 -19.75 -5.17
N SER A 94 1.29 -19.14 -4.46
CA SER A 94 0.22 -19.89 -3.78
C SER A 94 -0.58 -20.77 -4.75
N ARG A 95 -0.91 -20.25 -5.94
CA ARG A 95 -1.61 -21.05 -6.96
C ARG A 95 -0.75 -22.19 -7.51
N GLN A 96 0.55 -21.95 -7.70
CA GLN A 96 1.48 -22.98 -8.18
C GLN A 96 1.66 -24.11 -7.15
N ILE A 97 1.70 -23.77 -5.85
CA ILE A 97 1.70 -24.76 -4.77
C ILE A 97 0.37 -25.53 -4.77
N ALA A 98 -0.76 -24.85 -4.88
CA ALA A 98 -2.08 -25.48 -4.87
C ALA A 98 -2.33 -26.41 -6.09
N SER A 99 -1.73 -26.10 -7.24
CA SER A 99 -1.80 -26.94 -8.45
C SER A 99 -0.79 -28.10 -8.47
N GLY A 100 0.14 -28.17 -7.50
CA GLY A 100 1.21 -29.16 -7.48
C GLY A 100 2.36 -28.87 -8.47
N GLU A 101 2.40 -27.67 -9.05
CA GLU A 101 3.56 -27.22 -9.87
C GLU A 101 4.80 -26.98 -9.00
N VAL A 102 4.57 -26.58 -7.74
CA VAL A 102 5.57 -26.45 -6.69
C VAL A 102 5.19 -27.39 -5.57
N ASP A 103 5.90 -28.50 -5.43
CA ASP A 103 5.58 -29.56 -4.47
C ASP A 103 6.60 -29.64 -3.31
N THR A 104 7.75 -28.97 -3.45
CA THR A 104 8.81 -28.98 -2.44
C THR A 104 8.89 -27.65 -1.70
N ILE A 105 9.20 -27.73 -0.41
CA ILE A 105 9.38 -26.53 0.41
C ILE A 105 10.61 -25.72 -0.02
N ASP A 106 11.69 -26.37 -0.49
CA ASP A 106 12.91 -25.72 -0.97
C ASP A 106 12.64 -24.81 -2.17
N GLU A 107 11.84 -25.29 -3.11
CA GLU A 107 11.45 -24.52 -4.29
C GLU A 107 10.50 -23.38 -3.90
N ALA A 108 9.55 -23.63 -3.01
CA ALA A 108 8.61 -22.63 -2.51
C ALA A 108 9.35 -21.47 -1.81
N GLU A 109 10.31 -21.76 -0.93
CA GLU A 109 11.16 -20.76 -0.27
C GLU A 109 11.98 -19.94 -1.28
N THR A 110 12.56 -20.61 -2.27
CA THR A 110 13.34 -19.95 -3.33
C THR A 110 12.47 -18.98 -4.14
N ARG A 111 11.28 -19.40 -4.55
CA ARG A 111 10.33 -18.55 -5.30
C ARG A 111 9.80 -17.40 -4.45
N LEU A 112 9.56 -17.63 -3.15
CA LEU A 112 9.18 -16.57 -2.22
C LEU A 112 10.29 -15.52 -2.07
N ALA A 113 11.54 -15.96 -1.95
CA ALA A 113 12.69 -15.06 -1.90
C ALA A 113 12.80 -14.21 -3.18
N GLN A 114 12.60 -14.81 -4.35
CA GLN A 114 12.55 -14.09 -5.64
C GLN A 114 11.41 -13.05 -5.67
N ALA A 115 10.21 -13.43 -5.21
CA ALA A 115 9.07 -12.52 -5.13
C ALA A 115 9.35 -11.30 -4.23
N ARG A 116 10.02 -11.52 -3.10
CA ARG A 116 10.44 -10.46 -2.17
C ARG A 116 11.50 -9.53 -2.75
N CYS A 117 12.35 -10.03 -3.66
CA CYS A 117 13.41 -9.26 -4.29
C CYS A 117 12.94 -8.41 -5.48
N ILE A 118 11.67 -8.48 -5.91
CA ILE A 118 11.15 -7.64 -7.00
C ILE A 118 11.36 -6.16 -6.65
N PRO A 119 12.13 -5.40 -7.47
CA PRO A 119 12.46 -4.02 -7.14
C PRO A 119 11.25 -3.08 -7.36
N PHE A 120 11.24 -1.97 -6.64
CA PHE A 120 10.34 -0.88 -6.95
C PHE A 120 10.63 -0.29 -8.35
N PRO A 121 9.64 0.30 -9.02
CA PRO A 121 9.86 1.01 -10.27
C PRO A 121 10.96 2.08 -10.11
N LYS A 122 11.74 2.32 -11.17
CA LYS A 122 12.77 3.36 -11.15
C LYS A 122 12.18 4.73 -10.84
N ASP A 123 12.92 5.59 -10.18
CA ASP A 123 12.45 6.92 -9.73
C ASP A 123 11.81 7.74 -10.85
N TRP A 124 12.43 7.76 -12.03
CA TRP A 124 11.90 8.50 -13.17
C TRP A 124 10.51 7.99 -13.61
N VAL A 125 10.24 6.68 -13.47
CA VAL A 125 8.92 6.09 -13.76
C VAL A 125 7.89 6.56 -12.75
N GLN A 126 8.26 6.61 -11.46
CA GLN A 126 7.39 7.10 -10.40
C GLN A 126 7.08 8.59 -10.59
N ILE A 127 8.08 9.41 -10.95
CA ILE A 127 7.89 10.82 -11.24
C ILE A 127 7.01 11.01 -12.48
N ALA A 128 7.26 10.26 -13.56
CA ALA A 128 6.44 10.32 -14.77
C ALA A 128 4.98 9.90 -14.52
N ALA A 129 4.77 8.87 -13.68
CA ALA A 129 3.44 8.45 -13.25
C ALA A 129 2.72 9.53 -12.44
N GLY A 130 3.42 10.18 -11.50
CA GLY A 130 2.88 11.31 -10.75
C GLY A 130 2.54 12.51 -11.62
N MET A 131 3.40 12.85 -12.58
CA MET A 131 3.14 13.88 -13.57
C MET A 131 1.87 13.58 -14.39
N GLY A 132 1.80 12.39 -14.99
CA GLY A 132 0.66 11.97 -15.83
C GLY A 132 -0.63 11.84 -15.02
N GLY A 133 -0.54 11.27 -13.80
CA GLY A 133 -1.69 11.14 -12.89
C GLY A 133 -2.26 12.52 -12.51
N ALA A 134 -1.43 13.46 -12.08
CA ALA A 134 -1.87 14.80 -11.73
C ALA A 134 -2.51 15.53 -12.93
N PHE A 135 -1.91 15.44 -14.12
CA PHE A 135 -2.44 15.98 -15.34
C PHE A 135 -3.84 15.44 -15.65
N CYS A 136 -3.97 14.11 -15.69
CA CYS A 136 -5.24 13.44 -16.00
C CYS A 136 -6.33 13.75 -14.97
N PHE A 137 -6.01 13.73 -13.68
CA PHE A 137 -6.99 14.04 -12.64
C PHE A 137 -7.44 15.50 -12.70
N ALA A 138 -6.55 16.46 -12.99
CA ALA A 138 -6.95 17.86 -13.16
C ALA A 138 -7.98 18.03 -14.29
N LEU A 139 -7.81 17.30 -15.40
CA LEU A 139 -8.79 17.31 -16.50
C LEU A 139 -10.10 16.61 -16.13
N ILE A 140 -10.02 15.47 -15.42
CA ILE A 140 -11.22 14.72 -14.96
C ILE A 140 -12.08 15.59 -14.02
N PHE A 141 -11.46 16.41 -13.19
CA PHE A 141 -12.18 17.34 -12.30
C PHE A 141 -12.66 18.63 -12.98
N GLY A 142 -12.54 18.73 -14.30
CA GLY A 142 -13.09 19.84 -15.09
C GLY A 142 -12.11 20.97 -15.39
N GLY A 143 -10.83 20.78 -15.09
CA GLY A 143 -9.77 21.73 -15.44
C GLY A 143 -9.51 21.78 -16.95
N ASP A 144 -9.06 22.95 -17.43
CA ASP A 144 -8.60 23.14 -18.80
C ASP A 144 -7.18 22.55 -19.00
N LEU A 145 -6.70 22.56 -20.24
CA LEU A 145 -5.36 22.05 -20.57
C LEU A 145 -4.24 22.78 -19.79
N LYS A 146 -4.42 24.09 -19.48
CA LYS A 146 -3.45 24.89 -18.74
C LYS A 146 -3.41 24.46 -17.28
N ALA A 147 -4.58 24.19 -16.65
CA ALA A 147 -4.67 23.62 -15.31
C ALA A 147 -4.04 22.23 -15.27
N GLY A 148 -4.25 21.40 -16.29
CA GLY A 148 -3.59 20.10 -16.45
C GLY A 148 -2.07 20.22 -16.49
N LEU A 149 -1.51 21.17 -17.25
CA LEU A 149 -0.07 21.41 -17.32
C LEU A 149 0.50 21.92 -15.99
N ALA A 150 -0.23 22.80 -15.28
CA ALA A 150 0.14 23.24 -13.94
C ALA A 150 0.17 22.06 -12.94
N ALA A 151 -0.86 21.21 -12.99
CA ALA A 151 -0.93 19.98 -12.18
C ALA A 151 0.22 19.01 -12.50
N ALA A 152 0.58 18.85 -13.77
CA ALA A 152 1.72 18.04 -14.19
C ALA A 152 3.02 18.51 -13.56
N ALA A 153 3.31 19.83 -13.60
CA ALA A 153 4.49 20.42 -12.99
C ALA A 153 4.51 20.18 -11.45
N ALA A 154 3.39 20.41 -10.79
CA ALA A 154 3.22 20.10 -9.36
C ALA A 154 3.38 18.61 -9.06
N GLY A 155 2.87 17.73 -9.92
CA GLY A 155 3.00 16.28 -9.82
C GLY A 155 4.45 15.79 -9.89
N VAL A 156 5.26 16.38 -10.77
CA VAL A 156 6.71 16.12 -10.83
C VAL A 156 7.38 16.48 -9.50
N ALA A 157 7.14 17.69 -9.01
CA ALA A 157 7.75 18.19 -7.78
C ALA A 157 7.30 17.37 -6.56
N ALA A 158 5.99 17.04 -6.47
CA ALA A 158 5.43 16.22 -5.41
C ALA A 158 6.06 14.83 -5.39
N SER A 159 6.14 14.16 -6.53
CA SER A 159 6.73 12.81 -6.63
C SER A 159 8.21 12.81 -6.28
N ALA A 160 8.97 13.78 -6.78
CA ALA A 160 10.39 13.94 -6.44
C ALA A 160 10.58 14.18 -4.93
N TYR A 161 9.75 15.03 -4.33
CA TYR A 161 9.79 15.31 -2.89
C TYR A 161 9.40 14.08 -2.05
N LEU A 162 8.39 13.32 -2.46
CA LEU A 162 8.00 12.06 -1.79
C LEU A 162 9.13 11.03 -1.80
N LEU A 163 9.85 10.91 -2.94
CA LEU A 163 11.03 10.05 -3.04
C LEU A 163 12.16 10.52 -2.13
N PHE A 164 12.40 11.82 -2.09
CA PHE A 164 13.39 12.42 -1.17
C PHE A 164 13.03 12.13 0.28
N CYS A 165 11.79 12.40 0.70
CA CYS A 165 11.33 12.12 2.07
C CYS A 165 11.41 10.62 2.42
N GLY A 166 11.09 9.73 1.47
CA GLY A 166 11.20 8.29 1.67
C GLY A 166 12.63 7.84 1.95
N ARG A 167 13.61 8.43 1.27
CA ARG A 167 15.05 8.13 1.46
C ARG A 167 15.59 8.63 2.79
N HIS A 168 15.03 9.73 3.31
CA HIS A 168 15.51 10.36 4.56
C HIS A 168 14.68 9.96 5.78
N GLY A 169 13.74 9.02 5.66
CA GLY A 169 12.94 8.53 6.78
C GLY A 169 12.03 9.58 7.42
N VAL A 170 11.56 10.56 6.65
CA VAL A 170 10.67 11.62 7.14
C VAL A 170 9.33 11.01 7.57
N GLY A 171 8.88 11.34 8.80
CA GLY A 171 7.64 10.83 9.37
C GLY A 171 6.40 11.08 8.50
N GLY A 172 5.46 10.10 8.46
CA GLY A 172 4.35 10.08 7.51
C GLY A 172 3.47 11.33 7.51
N GLY A 173 3.05 11.81 8.69
CA GLY A 173 2.19 13.01 8.80
C GLY A 173 2.89 14.28 8.29
N PHE A 174 4.13 14.54 8.73
CA PHE A 174 4.89 15.70 8.27
C PHE A 174 5.17 15.65 6.76
N LYS A 175 5.51 14.46 6.23
CA LYS A 175 5.70 14.25 4.81
C LYS A 175 4.44 14.63 4.02
N THR A 176 3.25 14.21 4.47
CA THR A 176 1.99 14.50 3.79
C THR A 176 1.64 15.98 3.84
N ILE A 177 1.77 16.63 5.01
CA ILE A 177 1.49 18.07 5.19
C ILE A 177 2.41 18.89 4.27
N SER A 178 3.72 18.64 4.32
CA SER A 178 4.69 19.40 3.53
C SER A 178 4.55 19.16 2.03
N THR A 179 4.20 17.93 1.60
CA THR A 179 3.94 17.65 0.19
C THR A 179 2.67 18.34 -0.30
N ALA A 180 1.59 18.35 0.49
CA ALA A 180 0.35 19.04 0.16
C ALA A 180 0.57 20.57 0.06
N SER A 181 1.35 21.14 0.98
CA SER A 181 1.76 22.54 0.93
C SER A 181 2.56 22.86 -0.34
N LEU A 182 3.53 22.00 -0.69
CA LEU A 182 4.35 22.15 -1.90
C LEU A 182 3.49 22.10 -3.17
N ILE A 183 2.58 21.11 -3.26
CA ILE A 183 1.63 20.98 -4.37
C ILE A 183 0.83 22.27 -4.54
N THR A 184 0.18 22.72 -3.46
CA THR A 184 -0.68 23.89 -3.48
C THR A 184 0.06 25.13 -3.92
N LEU A 185 1.28 25.36 -3.39
CA LEU A 185 2.12 26.48 -3.75
C LEU A 185 2.50 26.47 -5.24
N ILE A 186 2.96 25.32 -5.75
CA ILE A 186 3.36 25.19 -7.16
C ILE A 186 2.14 25.36 -8.08
N CYS A 187 0.98 24.80 -7.73
CA CYS A 187 -0.24 24.98 -8.52
C CYS A 187 -0.64 26.46 -8.59
N ILE A 188 -0.64 27.20 -7.47
CA ILE A 188 -0.96 28.64 -7.45
C ILE A 188 0.01 29.41 -8.34
N LEU A 189 1.30 29.21 -8.19
CA LEU A 189 2.33 29.90 -8.99
C LEU A 189 2.20 29.57 -10.48
N SER A 190 2.05 28.31 -10.83
CA SER A 190 1.92 27.86 -12.23
C SER A 190 0.63 28.36 -12.87
N CYS A 191 -0.48 28.31 -12.15
CA CYS A 191 -1.77 28.77 -12.66
C CYS A 191 -1.81 30.31 -12.80
N HIS A 192 -1.15 31.04 -11.89
CA HIS A 192 -0.98 32.49 -12.03
C HIS A 192 -0.22 32.83 -13.32
N LEU A 193 0.87 32.11 -13.62
CA LEU A 193 1.66 32.27 -14.83
C LEU A 193 0.87 31.94 -16.10
N LEU A 194 0.10 30.85 -16.08
CA LEU A 194 -0.68 30.36 -17.22
C LEU A 194 -2.04 31.08 -17.35
N ARG A 195 -2.41 31.93 -16.41
CA ARG A 195 -3.71 32.63 -16.33
C ARG A 195 -4.88 31.66 -16.41
N THR A 196 -4.92 30.71 -15.48
CA THR A 196 -5.99 29.73 -15.32
C THR A 196 -6.35 29.56 -13.84
N GLU A 197 -7.46 28.90 -13.55
CA GLU A 197 -7.90 28.64 -12.19
C GLU A 197 -7.04 27.56 -11.50
N ALA A 198 -6.65 27.80 -10.25
CA ALA A 198 -5.78 26.89 -9.53
C ALA A 198 -6.53 25.70 -8.89
N SER A 199 -7.83 25.82 -8.66
CA SER A 199 -8.65 24.81 -7.95
C SER A 199 -8.53 23.41 -8.55
N HIS A 200 -8.73 23.28 -9.86
CA HIS A 200 -8.67 22.01 -10.56
C HIS A 200 -7.26 21.41 -10.59
N ALA A 201 -6.24 22.26 -10.71
CA ALA A 201 -4.84 21.81 -10.67
C ALA A 201 -4.46 21.30 -9.26
N ILE A 202 -4.89 22.00 -8.20
CA ILE A 202 -4.65 21.61 -6.82
C ILE A 202 -5.33 20.27 -6.53
N ILE A 203 -6.64 20.16 -6.78
CA ILE A 203 -7.41 18.93 -6.52
C ILE A 203 -6.82 17.76 -7.31
N GLY A 204 -6.54 17.94 -8.60
CA GLY A 204 -5.97 16.89 -9.46
C GLY A 204 -4.61 16.40 -8.97
N THR A 205 -3.74 17.30 -8.52
CA THR A 205 -2.42 16.91 -8.01
C THR A 205 -2.50 16.28 -6.62
N LEU A 206 -3.40 16.74 -5.75
CA LEU A 206 -3.62 16.15 -4.41
C LEU A 206 -4.09 14.70 -4.47
N MET A 207 -4.66 14.23 -5.60
CA MET A 207 -5.03 12.82 -5.78
C MET A 207 -3.82 11.87 -5.65
N ILE A 208 -2.59 12.33 -5.87
CA ILE A 208 -1.36 11.55 -5.62
C ILE A 208 -1.24 11.16 -4.13
N LEU A 209 -1.70 12.05 -3.23
CA LEU A 209 -1.63 11.86 -1.78
C LEU A 209 -2.89 11.19 -1.21
N THR A 210 -3.99 11.19 -1.94
CA THR A 210 -5.29 10.71 -1.44
C THR A 210 -5.21 9.22 -1.09
N PRO A 211 -5.62 8.84 0.12
CA PRO A 211 -5.51 7.47 0.63
C PRO A 211 -6.64 6.56 0.12
N GLY A 212 -6.86 6.54 -1.21
CA GLY A 212 -7.98 5.82 -1.84
C GLY A 212 -7.96 4.32 -1.56
N ILE A 213 -6.79 3.68 -1.68
CA ILE A 213 -6.63 2.24 -1.42
C ILE A 213 -6.93 1.93 0.05
N ALA A 214 -6.39 2.70 1.00
CA ALA A 214 -6.64 2.48 2.42
C ALA A 214 -8.13 2.65 2.76
N PHE A 215 -8.78 3.66 2.19
CA PHE A 215 -10.20 3.92 2.39
C PHE A 215 -11.09 2.80 1.84
N THR A 216 -10.87 2.39 0.59
CA THR A 216 -11.68 1.33 -0.04
C THR A 216 -11.46 -0.04 0.62
N MET A 217 -10.22 -0.35 1.03
CA MET A 217 -9.91 -1.57 1.79
C MET A 217 -10.55 -1.53 3.17
N GLY A 218 -10.54 -0.39 3.87
CA GLY A 218 -11.21 -0.24 5.17
C GLY A 218 -12.71 -0.50 5.09
N ILE A 219 -13.40 0.04 4.07
CA ILE A 219 -14.83 -0.26 3.83
C ILE A 219 -15.03 -1.74 3.57
N ARG A 220 -14.18 -2.36 2.77
CA ARG A 220 -14.28 -3.79 2.45
C ARG A 220 -14.08 -4.67 3.68
N ASP A 221 -13.10 -4.35 4.53
CA ASP A 221 -12.86 -5.05 5.79
C ASP A 221 -14.11 -4.98 6.67
N PHE A 222 -14.80 -3.83 6.77
CA PHE A 222 -16.08 -3.71 7.46
C PHE A 222 -17.17 -4.60 6.88
N VAL A 223 -17.31 -4.64 5.55
CA VAL A 223 -18.31 -5.49 4.88
C VAL A 223 -18.05 -6.97 5.12
N GLN A 224 -16.78 -7.36 5.27
CA GLN A 224 -16.38 -8.74 5.56
C GLN A 224 -16.45 -9.11 7.06
N GLY A 225 -16.76 -8.13 7.93
CA GLY A 225 -16.88 -8.33 9.38
C GLY A 225 -15.56 -8.15 10.14
N ASP A 226 -14.47 -7.81 9.45
CA ASP A 226 -13.18 -7.50 10.09
C ASP A 226 -13.14 -6.04 10.56
N TYR A 227 -13.92 -5.76 11.60
CA TYR A 227 -14.10 -4.41 12.12
C TYR A 227 -12.81 -3.77 12.66
N LEU A 228 -11.89 -4.60 13.19
CA LEU A 228 -10.66 -4.09 13.76
C LEU A 228 -9.71 -3.58 12.67
N SER A 229 -9.46 -4.37 11.63
CA SER A 229 -8.64 -3.96 10.48
C SER A 229 -9.28 -2.80 9.71
N GLY A 230 -10.61 -2.84 9.52
CA GLY A 230 -11.37 -1.77 8.88
C GLY A 230 -11.25 -0.45 9.64
N THR A 231 -11.37 -0.47 10.97
CA THR A 231 -11.23 0.73 11.81
C THR A 231 -9.82 1.31 11.72
N ILE A 232 -8.78 0.49 11.83
CA ILE A 232 -7.38 0.96 11.74
C ILE A 232 -7.13 1.63 10.38
N ARG A 233 -7.53 0.99 9.27
CA ARG A 233 -7.35 1.57 7.91
C ARG A 233 -8.14 2.87 7.73
N MET A 234 -9.34 2.95 8.29
CA MET A 234 -10.16 4.15 8.19
C MET A 234 -9.53 5.32 8.96
N ILE A 235 -9.03 5.07 10.19
CA ILE A 235 -8.30 6.07 10.97
C ILE A 235 -7.05 6.54 10.21
N ASP A 236 -6.25 5.63 9.67
CA ASP A 236 -5.07 5.97 8.86
C ASP A 236 -5.46 6.88 7.66
N ALA A 237 -6.53 6.53 6.95
CA ALA A 237 -7.03 7.34 5.83
C ALA A 237 -7.50 8.73 6.26
N LEU A 238 -8.20 8.85 7.39
CA LEU A 238 -8.65 10.13 7.95
C LEU A 238 -7.47 11.01 8.38
N LEU A 239 -6.44 10.44 9.01
CA LEU A 239 -5.23 11.16 9.39
C LEU A 239 -4.46 11.70 8.17
N ILE A 240 -4.39 10.91 7.08
CA ILE A 240 -3.80 11.37 5.82
C ILE A 240 -4.64 12.51 5.23
N ALA A 241 -5.98 12.37 5.18
CA ALA A 241 -6.86 13.41 4.66
C ALA A 241 -6.77 14.71 5.47
N ALA A 242 -6.73 14.62 6.80
CA ALA A 242 -6.51 15.77 7.67
C ALA A 242 -5.14 16.43 7.41
N SER A 243 -4.10 15.65 7.22
CA SER A 243 -2.76 16.15 6.88
C SER A 243 -2.75 16.90 5.55
N ILE A 244 -3.45 16.39 4.53
CA ILE A 244 -3.62 17.07 3.24
C ILE A 244 -4.35 18.39 3.42
N ALA A 245 -5.47 18.38 4.16
CA ALA A 245 -6.28 19.57 4.43
C ALA A 245 -5.48 20.66 5.17
N ILE A 246 -4.69 20.27 6.18
CA ILE A 246 -3.80 21.18 6.89
C ILE A 246 -2.76 21.79 5.95
N GLY A 247 -2.05 20.96 5.18
CA GLY A 247 -1.01 21.44 4.29
C GLY A 247 -1.52 22.41 3.21
N THR A 248 -2.63 22.07 2.59
CA THR A 248 -3.32 22.90 1.59
C THR A 248 -3.87 24.16 2.23
N GLY A 249 -4.56 24.05 3.36
CA GLY A 249 -5.18 25.16 4.08
C GLY A 249 -4.17 26.21 4.56
N LEU A 250 -2.98 25.81 5.00
CA LEU A 250 -1.89 26.70 5.38
C LEU A 250 -1.46 27.58 4.21
N VAL A 251 -1.29 27.01 3.03
CA VAL A 251 -0.85 27.77 1.85
C VAL A 251 -1.96 28.65 1.30
N LEU A 252 -3.19 28.15 1.20
CA LEU A 252 -4.35 28.95 0.76
C LEU A 252 -4.64 30.10 1.72
N GLY A 253 -4.56 29.85 3.04
CA GLY A 253 -4.74 30.88 4.05
C GLY A 253 -3.67 31.97 3.97
N ALA A 254 -2.39 31.59 3.84
CA ALA A 254 -1.30 32.54 3.66
C ALA A 254 -1.46 33.34 2.35
N TYR A 255 -1.83 32.70 1.26
CA TYR A 255 -2.09 33.36 -0.02
C TYR A 255 -3.22 34.38 0.09
N SER A 256 -4.35 33.99 0.71
CA SER A 256 -5.51 34.88 0.93
C SER A 256 -5.15 36.11 1.79
N MET A 257 -4.33 35.92 2.84
CA MET A 257 -3.88 37.03 3.69
C MET A 257 -2.96 38.03 2.93
N LEU A 258 -2.14 37.51 2.01
CA LEU A 258 -1.20 38.34 1.26
C LEU A 258 -1.85 39.05 0.08
N THR A 259 -2.81 38.43 -0.59
CA THR A 259 -3.39 38.98 -1.84
C THR A 259 -4.79 39.53 -1.67
N GLY A 260 -5.46 39.27 -0.56
CA GLY A 260 -6.88 39.58 -0.36
C GLY A 260 -7.84 38.75 -1.23
N VAL A 261 -7.33 37.77 -1.98
CA VAL A 261 -8.12 36.92 -2.89
C VAL A 261 -8.34 35.55 -2.23
N VAL A 262 -9.60 35.16 -2.11
CA VAL A 262 -9.97 33.79 -1.70
C VAL A 262 -10.06 32.94 -2.95
N LEU A 263 -9.20 31.94 -3.06
CA LEU A 263 -9.32 30.91 -4.11
C LEU A 263 -10.43 29.94 -3.68
N ALA A 264 -11.54 29.96 -4.42
CA ALA A 264 -12.71 29.09 -4.21
C ALA A 264 -12.55 27.78 -5.01
#